data_3469d57808e6d1d6660a7ea92c1b45ac
#
_entry.id   3469d57808e6d1d6660a7ea92c1b45ac
#
_cell.length_a   1.000
_cell.length_b   1.000
_cell.length_c   1.000
_cell.angle_alpha   90.00
_cell.angle_beta   90.00
_cell.angle_gamma   90.00
#
_symmetry.space_group_name_H-M   'P 1'
#
loop_
_entity.id
_entity.type
_entity.pdbx_description
1 polymer ?
#
loop_
_entity_poly.entity_id
_entity_poly.type
_entity_poly.pdbx_seq_one_letter_code
_entity_poly.pdbx_strand_id
1 'polypeptide(L)'
;MTKIRDAFKDGKAFIPFLTCGDPDLETTEKLVCVMAEAGADLIELGIPFSDPTAEGPVIQEANVRALSAGTTTDKIFDMVVRIRKTVKIPLVFMTYANVVFSYGSERFISKAAQIGINGLILPDVPYEEKEEFEPICRKYGLDLISMIAPTSDHRIAMVAKEASGFIYVVSSLGVTGVRSEIKTDIGALVEQIRAVTDVPCAVGFGISEPEQGMEINLDVYKGVFEHSKEKFKLCGWYTDYGNELSI
;
A
#
# COMPACT_ATOMS: atom_id res chain seq x y z
N MET A 1 -13.64 11.17 -8.76
CA MET A 1 -12.85 10.11 -8.09
C MET A 1 -12.62 10.50 -6.65
N THR A 2 -12.72 9.55 -5.75
CA THR A 2 -12.39 9.73 -4.33
C THR A 2 -10.89 9.98 -4.21
N LYS A 3 -10.48 11.00 -3.45
CA LYS A 3 -9.06 11.30 -3.22
C LYS A 3 -8.52 10.36 -2.13
N ILE A 4 -7.21 10.12 -2.11
CA ILE A 4 -6.57 9.30 -1.07
C ILE A 4 -6.91 9.82 0.33
N ARG A 5 -6.88 11.13 0.56
CA ARG A 5 -7.26 11.75 1.84
C ARG A 5 -8.69 11.43 2.29
N ASP A 6 -9.58 11.05 1.36
CA ASP A 6 -10.96 10.68 1.73
C ASP A 6 -11.01 9.38 2.54
N ALA A 7 -10.03 8.49 2.37
CA ALA A 7 -9.88 7.26 3.15
C ALA A 7 -9.63 7.52 4.65
N PHE A 8 -9.17 8.71 5.03
CA PHE A 8 -8.80 9.06 6.40
C PHE A 8 -9.78 10.04 7.07
N LYS A 9 -10.92 10.38 6.42
CA LYS A 9 -11.87 11.39 6.94
C LYS A 9 -12.60 10.94 8.20
N ASP A 10 -12.92 9.66 8.28
CA ASP A 10 -13.69 9.09 9.38
C ASP A 10 -12.78 8.54 10.49
N GLY A 11 -11.53 8.97 10.53
CA GLY A 11 -10.51 8.55 11.48
C GLY A 11 -9.49 7.63 10.85
N LYS A 12 -9.43 6.38 11.30
CA LYS A 12 -8.41 5.42 10.90
C LYS A 12 -8.76 4.69 9.61
N ALA A 13 -7.83 4.65 8.68
CA ALA A 13 -7.98 3.93 7.44
C ALA A 13 -7.45 2.49 7.57
N PHE A 14 -8.22 1.51 7.11
CA PHE A 14 -7.75 0.16 6.87
C PHE A 14 -7.30 0.03 5.42
N ILE A 15 -6.01 -0.29 5.23
CA ILE A 15 -5.33 -0.33 3.93
C ILE A 15 -4.76 -1.73 3.71
N PRO A 16 -5.52 -2.67 3.12
CA PRO A 16 -4.99 -3.98 2.76
C PRO A 16 -4.12 -3.92 1.51
N PHE A 17 -3.09 -4.76 1.50
CA PHE A 17 -2.22 -5.02 0.34
C PHE A 17 -2.50 -6.40 -0.25
N LEU A 18 -2.42 -6.52 -1.58
CA LEU A 18 -2.39 -7.81 -2.25
C LEU A 18 -1.54 -7.79 -3.52
N THR A 19 -0.86 -8.90 -3.80
CA THR A 19 -0.10 -9.10 -5.04
C THR A 19 -1.07 -9.41 -6.18
N CYS A 20 -1.09 -8.58 -7.21
CA CYS A 20 -1.94 -8.78 -8.38
C CYS A 20 -1.53 -10.02 -9.15
N GLY A 21 -2.49 -10.93 -9.36
CA GLY A 21 -2.27 -12.17 -10.12
C GLY A 21 -1.84 -13.36 -9.27
N ASP A 22 -1.87 -13.26 -7.96
CA ASP A 22 -1.63 -14.37 -7.05
C ASP A 22 -2.97 -14.91 -6.48
N PRO A 23 -3.36 -16.17 -6.76
CA PRO A 23 -2.77 -17.08 -7.73
C PRO A 23 -3.08 -16.70 -9.19
N ASP A 24 -4.09 -15.85 -9.42
CA ASP A 24 -4.50 -15.34 -10.73
C ASP A 24 -5.24 -14.00 -10.62
N LEU A 25 -5.45 -13.34 -11.77
CA LEU A 25 -6.09 -12.01 -11.81
C LEU A 25 -7.60 -12.05 -11.53
N GLU A 26 -8.28 -13.16 -11.79
CA GLU A 26 -9.71 -13.30 -11.47
C GLU A 26 -9.92 -13.36 -9.96
N THR A 27 -9.08 -14.11 -9.26
CA THR A 27 -9.05 -14.16 -7.79
C THR A 27 -8.72 -12.79 -7.20
N THR A 28 -7.71 -12.10 -7.75
CA THR A 28 -7.37 -10.73 -7.33
C THR A 28 -8.58 -9.79 -7.46
N GLU A 29 -9.27 -9.83 -8.59
CA GLU A 29 -10.46 -8.98 -8.84
C GLU A 29 -11.56 -9.23 -7.80
N LYS A 30 -11.85 -10.51 -7.50
CA LYS A 30 -12.83 -10.90 -6.48
C LYS A 30 -12.41 -10.42 -5.09
N LEU A 31 -11.14 -10.61 -4.71
CA LEU A 31 -10.62 -10.20 -3.41
C LEU A 31 -10.72 -8.68 -3.22
N VAL A 32 -10.38 -7.89 -4.22
CA VAL A 32 -10.51 -6.41 -4.16
C VAL A 32 -11.97 -6.00 -3.92
N CYS A 33 -12.93 -6.65 -4.60
CA CYS A 33 -14.34 -6.37 -4.39
C CYS A 33 -14.78 -6.73 -2.96
N VAL A 34 -14.42 -7.92 -2.48
CA VAL A 34 -14.74 -8.37 -1.12
C VAL A 34 -14.11 -7.47 -0.06
N MET A 35 -12.85 -7.08 -0.22
CA MET A 35 -12.17 -6.16 0.70
C MET A 35 -12.87 -4.80 0.75
N ALA A 36 -13.26 -4.25 -0.40
CA ALA A 36 -14.00 -3.00 -0.45
C ALA A 36 -15.38 -3.09 0.21
N GLU A 37 -16.12 -4.18 0.00
CA GLU A 37 -17.41 -4.46 0.64
C GLU A 37 -17.27 -4.67 2.15
N ALA A 38 -16.18 -5.33 2.57
CA ALA A 38 -15.84 -5.52 3.99
C ALA A 38 -15.39 -4.24 4.69
N GLY A 39 -15.21 -3.13 3.95
CA GLY A 39 -14.94 -1.80 4.45
C GLY A 39 -13.47 -1.44 4.51
N ALA A 40 -12.65 -1.92 3.58
CA ALA A 40 -11.37 -1.32 3.32
C ALA A 40 -11.57 0.14 2.87
N ASP A 41 -10.74 1.03 3.37
CA ASP A 41 -10.82 2.47 3.06
C ASP A 41 -9.95 2.85 1.85
N LEU A 42 -8.88 2.08 1.61
CA LEU A 42 -7.98 2.15 0.46
C LEU A 42 -7.42 0.75 0.22
N ILE A 43 -7.07 0.39 -1.00
CA ILE A 43 -6.41 -0.89 -1.30
C ILE A 43 -5.11 -0.65 -2.06
N GLU A 44 -4.04 -1.31 -1.59
CA GLU A 44 -2.74 -1.35 -2.27
C GLU A 44 -2.67 -2.55 -3.20
N LEU A 45 -2.45 -2.30 -4.48
CA LEU A 45 -2.33 -3.29 -5.54
C LEU A 45 -0.85 -3.46 -5.92
N GLY A 46 -0.23 -4.54 -5.45
CA GLY A 46 1.14 -4.89 -5.78
C GLY A 46 1.27 -5.39 -7.21
N ILE A 47 1.99 -4.67 -8.07
CA ILE A 47 2.36 -5.16 -9.39
C ILE A 47 3.57 -6.09 -9.23
N PRO A 48 3.46 -7.39 -9.58
CA PRO A 48 4.53 -8.35 -9.34
C PRO A 48 5.80 -8.01 -10.10
N PHE A 49 6.93 -8.22 -9.44
CA PHE A 49 8.27 -8.00 -9.99
C PHE A 49 9.17 -9.17 -9.66
N SER A 50 10.09 -9.52 -10.57
CA SER A 50 10.98 -10.68 -10.43
C SER A 50 12.09 -10.49 -9.41
N ASP A 51 12.50 -9.23 -9.17
CA ASP A 51 13.68 -8.89 -8.38
C ASP A 51 13.37 -7.87 -7.27
N PRO A 52 12.38 -8.14 -6.40
CA PRO A 52 11.96 -7.20 -5.35
C PRO A 52 13.05 -7.07 -4.28
N THR A 53 13.35 -5.82 -3.89
CA THR A 53 14.38 -5.52 -2.88
C THR A 53 13.79 -5.21 -1.49
N ALA A 54 12.49 -4.91 -1.41
CA ALA A 54 11.83 -4.52 -0.17
C ALA A 54 10.91 -5.59 0.42
N GLU A 55 10.60 -6.67 -0.31
CA GLU A 55 9.71 -7.72 0.15
C GLU A 55 10.44 -8.90 0.79
N GLY A 56 9.76 -9.47 1.80
CA GLY A 56 10.14 -10.73 2.40
C GLY A 56 9.70 -11.97 1.60
N PRO A 57 10.08 -13.18 2.05
CA PRO A 57 9.88 -14.42 1.30
C PRO A 57 8.43 -14.66 0.85
N VAL A 58 7.45 -14.36 1.69
CA VAL A 58 6.03 -14.60 1.39
C VAL A 58 5.57 -13.80 0.17
N ILE A 59 5.90 -12.51 0.13
CA ILE A 59 5.52 -11.64 -1.00
C ILE A 59 6.37 -11.97 -2.24
N GLN A 60 7.64 -12.35 -2.07
CA GLN A 60 8.48 -12.84 -3.17
C GLN A 60 7.87 -14.08 -3.83
N GLU A 61 7.42 -15.05 -3.04
CA GLU A 61 6.73 -16.24 -3.55
C GLU A 61 5.41 -15.89 -4.26
N ALA A 62 4.64 -14.94 -3.72
CA ALA A 62 3.43 -14.43 -4.38
C ALA A 62 3.75 -13.81 -5.75
N ASN A 63 4.82 -12.99 -5.82
CA ASN A 63 5.29 -12.44 -7.09
C ASN A 63 5.66 -13.55 -8.10
N VAL A 64 6.39 -14.58 -7.64
CA VAL A 64 6.76 -15.72 -8.49
C VAL A 64 5.52 -16.45 -9.04
N ARG A 65 4.51 -16.71 -8.18
CA ARG A 65 3.25 -17.36 -8.61
C ARG A 65 2.52 -16.50 -9.64
N ALA A 66 2.35 -15.20 -9.34
CA ALA A 66 1.67 -14.26 -10.22
C ALA A 66 2.35 -14.16 -11.61
N LEU A 67 3.69 -14.03 -11.63
CA LEU A 67 4.46 -13.96 -12.88
C LEU A 67 4.39 -15.30 -13.65
N SER A 68 4.47 -16.43 -12.95
CA SER A 68 4.34 -17.76 -13.55
C SER A 68 2.95 -18.01 -14.15
N ALA A 69 1.90 -17.42 -13.58
CA ALA A 69 0.55 -17.41 -14.13
C ALA A 69 0.40 -16.49 -15.36
N GLY A 70 1.47 -15.81 -15.75
CA GLY A 70 1.50 -14.93 -16.94
C GLY A 70 0.88 -13.56 -16.68
N THR A 71 0.89 -13.08 -15.45
CA THR A 71 0.47 -11.72 -15.09
C THR A 71 1.41 -10.69 -15.72
N THR A 72 0.84 -9.65 -16.32
CA THR A 72 1.56 -8.52 -16.91
C THR A 72 0.92 -7.22 -16.48
N THR A 73 1.67 -6.11 -16.55
CA THR A 73 1.16 -4.76 -16.25
C THR A 73 -0.10 -4.42 -17.04
N ASP A 74 -0.16 -4.75 -18.33
CA ASP A 74 -1.36 -4.49 -19.15
C ASP A 74 -2.57 -5.28 -18.67
N LYS A 75 -2.42 -6.55 -18.32
CA LYS A 75 -3.51 -7.36 -17.76
C LYS A 75 -4.00 -6.83 -16.41
N ILE A 76 -3.10 -6.30 -15.58
CA ILE A 76 -3.45 -5.65 -14.31
C ILE A 76 -4.24 -4.36 -14.60
N PHE A 77 -3.83 -3.55 -15.55
CA PHE A 77 -4.58 -2.37 -15.95
C PHE A 77 -6.00 -2.73 -16.43
N ASP A 78 -6.14 -3.76 -17.24
CA ASP A 78 -7.45 -4.24 -17.70
C ASP A 78 -8.32 -4.75 -16.53
N MET A 79 -7.72 -5.43 -15.55
CA MET A 79 -8.39 -5.83 -14.32
C MET A 79 -8.89 -4.61 -13.53
N VAL A 80 -8.06 -3.58 -13.35
CA VAL A 80 -8.46 -2.37 -12.63
C VAL A 80 -9.62 -1.66 -13.31
N VAL A 81 -9.66 -1.62 -14.65
CA VAL A 81 -10.81 -1.08 -15.42
C VAL A 81 -12.11 -1.83 -15.07
N ARG A 82 -12.05 -3.16 -14.88
CA ARG A 82 -13.21 -3.95 -14.46
C ARG A 82 -13.60 -3.67 -13.01
N ILE A 83 -12.62 -3.69 -12.09
CA ILE A 83 -12.80 -3.39 -10.67
C ILE A 83 -13.46 -2.02 -10.47
N ARG A 84 -13.04 -1.01 -11.21
CA ARG A 84 -13.55 0.37 -11.10
C ARG A 84 -15.03 0.53 -11.49
N LYS A 85 -15.67 -0.46 -12.09
CA LYS A 85 -17.13 -0.43 -12.31
C LYS A 85 -17.90 -0.48 -10.99
N THR A 86 -17.40 -1.19 -10.01
CA THR A 86 -18.04 -1.41 -8.69
C THR A 86 -17.30 -0.73 -7.54
N VAL A 87 -16.00 -0.86 -7.45
CA VAL A 87 -15.17 -0.35 -6.35
C VAL A 87 -14.87 1.14 -6.54
N LYS A 88 -15.25 1.97 -5.55
CA LYS A 88 -15.12 3.43 -5.58
C LYS A 88 -14.05 3.98 -4.63
N ILE A 89 -13.62 3.19 -3.63
CA ILE A 89 -12.56 3.58 -2.70
C ILE A 89 -11.23 3.82 -3.44
N PRO A 90 -10.30 4.59 -2.87
CA PRO A 90 -8.97 4.79 -3.45
C PRO A 90 -8.25 3.47 -3.69
N LEU A 91 -7.56 3.38 -4.82
CA LEU A 91 -6.63 2.30 -5.14
C LEU A 91 -5.26 2.92 -5.43
N VAL A 92 -4.22 2.34 -4.90
CA VAL A 92 -2.83 2.73 -5.18
C VAL A 92 -2.07 1.55 -5.76
N PHE A 93 -1.16 1.80 -6.68
CA PHE A 93 -0.20 0.79 -7.10
C PHE A 93 1.04 0.82 -6.22
N MET A 94 1.54 -0.37 -5.87
CA MET A 94 2.86 -0.55 -5.28
C MET A 94 3.70 -1.39 -6.25
N THR A 95 4.84 -0.87 -6.67
CA THR A 95 5.77 -1.56 -7.57
C THR A 95 7.16 -0.94 -7.50
N TYR A 96 8.07 -1.39 -8.34
CA TYR A 96 9.46 -0.94 -8.39
C TYR A 96 9.69 0.03 -9.55
N ALA A 97 10.67 0.93 -9.40
CA ALA A 97 11.05 1.90 -10.43
C ALA A 97 11.32 1.24 -11.79
N ASN A 98 11.98 0.08 -11.77
CA ASN A 98 12.29 -0.64 -13.00
C ASN A 98 11.04 -1.08 -13.79
N VAL A 99 9.97 -1.46 -13.11
CA VAL A 99 8.69 -1.81 -13.78
C VAL A 99 8.11 -0.59 -14.48
N VAL A 100 8.13 0.57 -13.81
CA VAL A 100 7.62 1.83 -14.35
C VAL A 100 8.48 2.32 -15.52
N PHE A 101 9.81 2.29 -15.39
CA PHE A 101 10.74 2.66 -16.45
C PHE A 101 10.62 1.75 -17.67
N SER A 102 10.56 0.44 -17.48
CA SER A 102 10.46 -0.53 -18.58
C SER A 102 9.16 -0.38 -19.36
N TYR A 103 8.07 0.03 -18.70
CA TYR A 103 6.80 0.33 -19.35
C TYR A 103 6.81 1.70 -20.07
N GLY A 104 7.72 2.58 -19.65
CA GLY A 104 7.77 4.01 -19.97
C GLY A 104 7.02 4.84 -18.93
N SER A 105 7.75 5.63 -18.12
CA SER A 105 7.21 6.31 -16.93
C SER A 105 5.96 7.16 -17.23
N GLU A 106 6.01 7.98 -18.28
CA GLU A 106 4.87 8.80 -18.70
C GLU A 106 3.66 7.93 -19.11
N ARG A 107 3.91 6.87 -19.88
CA ARG A 107 2.88 5.95 -20.36
C ARG A 107 2.23 5.18 -19.20
N PHE A 108 3.04 4.68 -18.27
CA PHE A 108 2.56 3.96 -17.10
C PHE A 108 1.68 4.85 -16.23
N ILE A 109 2.19 6.02 -15.82
CA ILE A 109 1.52 6.92 -14.89
C ILE A 109 0.25 7.51 -15.51
N SER A 110 0.28 7.93 -16.78
CA SER A 110 -0.91 8.43 -17.47
C SER A 110 -2.00 7.38 -17.59
N LYS A 111 -1.64 6.13 -17.94
CA LYS A 111 -2.59 5.03 -18.04
C LYS A 111 -3.15 4.64 -16.68
N ALA A 112 -2.32 4.59 -15.63
CA ALA A 112 -2.77 4.37 -14.25
C ALA A 112 -3.81 5.42 -13.82
N ALA A 113 -3.55 6.70 -14.08
CA ALA A 113 -4.51 7.78 -13.80
C ALA A 113 -5.83 7.60 -14.57
N GLN A 114 -5.75 7.30 -15.87
CA GLN A 114 -6.93 7.13 -16.73
C GLN A 114 -7.85 6.00 -16.26
N ILE A 115 -7.29 4.90 -15.77
CA ILE A 115 -8.06 3.76 -15.25
C ILE A 115 -8.52 3.94 -13.80
N GLY A 116 -8.13 5.05 -13.16
CA GLY A 116 -8.63 5.42 -11.84
C GLY A 116 -7.76 5.02 -10.66
N ILE A 117 -6.48 4.76 -10.85
CA ILE A 117 -5.51 4.68 -9.76
C ILE A 117 -5.31 6.07 -9.18
N ASN A 118 -5.16 6.15 -7.86
CA ASN A 118 -5.07 7.40 -7.11
C ASN A 118 -3.64 7.75 -6.69
N GLY A 119 -2.77 6.76 -6.57
CA GLY A 119 -1.38 6.98 -6.16
C GLY A 119 -0.44 5.86 -6.55
N LEU A 120 0.84 6.11 -6.36
CA LEU A 120 1.94 5.20 -6.67
C LEU A 120 2.90 5.13 -5.48
N ILE A 121 3.27 3.92 -5.08
CA ILE A 121 4.28 3.62 -4.08
C ILE A 121 5.46 2.96 -4.79
N LEU A 122 6.65 3.54 -4.65
CA LEU A 122 7.91 3.02 -5.20
C LEU A 122 8.92 2.83 -4.06
N PRO A 123 9.01 1.63 -3.47
CA PRO A 123 9.83 1.40 -2.27
C PRO A 123 11.34 1.55 -2.49
N ASP A 124 11.78 1.41 -3.74
CA ASP A 124 13.18 1.50 -4.17
C ASP A 124 13.60 2.92 -4.62
N VAL A 125 12.67 3.88 -4.60
CA VAL A 125 12.95 5.27 -4.97
C VAL A 125 13.14 6.11 -3.71
N PRO A 126 14.38 6.52 -3.38
CA PRO A 126 14.62 7.42 -2.27
C PRO A 126 14.09 8.82 -2.56
N TYR A 127 13.88 9.60 -1.50
CA TYR A 127 13.36 10.98 -1.61
C TYR A 127 14.14 11.84 -2.60
N GLU A 128 15.46 11.68 -2.64
CA GLU A 128 16.36 12.45 -3.50
C GLU A 128 16.18 12.16 -5.00
N GLU A 129 15.59 11.01 -5.34
CA GLU A 129 15.36 10.57 -6.72
C GLU A 129 13.88 10.66 -7.13
N LYS A 130 13.01 11.15 -6.26
CA LYS A 130 11.58 11.27 -6.54
C LYS A 130 11.25 12.16 -7.74
N GLU A 131 12.12 13.09 -8.08
CA GLU A 131 11.95 14.00 -9.22
C GLU A 131 11.85 13.29 -10.56
N GLU A 132 12.29 12.04 -10.66
CA GLU A 132 12.09 11.20 -11.84
C GLU A 132 10.62 10.85 -12.09
N PHE A 133 9.80 10.80 -11.03
CA PHE A 133 8.40 10.36 -11.10
C PHE A 133 7.40 11.43 -10.64
N GLU A 134 7.73 12.22 -9.64
CA GLU A 134 6.79 13.16 -9.00
C GLU A 134 6.19 14.18 -9.97
N PRO A 135 6.95 14.84 -10.88
CA PRO A 135 6.38 15.76 -11.85
C PRO A 135 5.36 15.10 -12.77
N ILE A 136 5.62 13.83 -13.15
CA ILE A 136 4.71 13.07 -14.01
C ILE A 136 3.45 12.69 -13.21
N CYS A 137 3.59 12.19 -11.98
CA CYS A 137 2.47 11.90 -11.11
C CYS A 137 1.58 13.13 -10.91
N ARG A 138 2.18 14.27 -10.58
CA ARG A 138 1.47 15.55 -10.40
C ARG A 138 0.73 16.00 -11.67
N LYS A 139 1.35 15.85 -12.85
CA LYS A 139 0.74 16.17 -14.15
C LYS A 139 -0.55 15.40 -14.40
N TYR A 140 -0.61 14.14 -13.98
CA TYR A 140 -1.77 13.25 -14.17
C TYR A 140 -2.66 13.13 -12.94
N GLY A 141 -2.35 13.82 -11.84
CA GLY A 141 -3.16 13.85 -10.63
C GLY A 141 -3.08 12.59 -9.78
N LEU A 142 -1.96 11.86 -9.85
CA LEU A 142 -1.61 10.79 -8.91
C LEU A 142 -0.79 11.36 -7.75
N ASP A 143 -1.00 10.80 -6.55
CA ASP A 143 -0.09 11.03 -5.43
C ASP A 143 1.09 10.05 -5.52
N LEU A 144 2.33 10.57 -5.51
CA LEU A 144 3.51 9.75 -5.25
C LEU A 144 3.68 9.65 -3.73
N ILE A 145 3.44 8.46 -3.19
CA ILE A 145 3.40 8.24 -1.74
C ILE A 145 4.82 8.23 -1.17
N SER A 146 5.06 9.13 -0.24
CA SER A 146 6.35 9.22 0.45
C SER A 146 6.47 8.15 1.51
N MET A 147 7.64 7.49 1.58
CA MET A 147 7.96 6.51 2.63
C MET A 147 8.92 7.13 3.64
N ILE A 148 8.61 6.97 4.92
CA ILE A 148 9.45 7.43 6.02
C ILE A 148 9.81 6.23 6.91
N ALA A 149 11.10 5.98 7.04
CA ALA A 149 11.68 5.02 7.97
C ALA A 149 12.35 5.75 9.15
N PRO A 150 12.64 5.07 10.27
CA PRO A 150 13.37 5.65 11.39
C PRO A 150 14.79 6.08 10.93
N THR A 151 14.98 7.37 10.77
CA THR A 151 16.24 8.02 10.32
C THR A 151 16.48 9.27 11.14
N SER A 152 17.27 10.23 10.62
CA SER A 152 17.48 11.51 11.30
C SER A 152 16.24 12.41 11.24
N ASP A 153 15.99 13.18 12.28
CA ASP A 153 14.85 14.10 12.41
C ASP A 153 14.78 15.07 11.23
N HIS A 154 15.93 15.59 10.79
CA HIS A 154 16.01 16.49 9.64
C HIS A 154 15.47 15.86 8.36
N ARG A 155 15.81 14.59 8.10
CA ARG A 155 15.34 13.87 6.92
C ARG A 155 13.84 13.60 6.99
N ILE A 156 13.35 13.20 8.16
CA ILE A 156 11.93 12.99 8.41
C ILE A 156 11.13 14.24 8.09
N ALA A 157 11.55 15.40 8.65
CA ALA A 157 10.88 16.67 8.42
C ALA A 157 10.93 17.12 6.94
N MET A 158 12.04 16.89 6.24
CA MET A 158 12.18 17.20 4.83
C MET A 158 11.21 16.41 3.96
N VAL A 159 11.15 15.10 4.13
CA VAL A 159 10.25 14.22 3.38
C VAL A 159 8.79 14.54 3.69
N ALA A 160 8.46 14.73 4.98
CA ALA A 160 7.09 14.94 5.42
C ALA A 160 6.48 16.26 4.89
N LYS A 161 7.27 17.34 4.76
CA LYS A 161 6.78 18.63 4.25
C LYS A 161 6.30 18.59 2.80
N GLU A 162 6.86 17.71 1.99
CA GLU A 162 6.53 17.63 0.57
C GLU A 162 5.62 16.45 0.24
N ALA A 163 5.22 15.65 1.25
CA ALA A 163 4.38 14.48 1.06
C ALA A 163 2.99 14.83 0.55
N SER A 164 2.40 13.93 -0.24
CA SER A 164 1.02 14.00 -0.73
C SER A 164 0.28 12.69 -0.48
N GLY A 165 -1.05 12.70 -0.56
CA GLY A 165 -1.88 11.53 -0.31
C GLY A 165 -1.84 11.09 1.16
N PHE A 166 -0.93 10.19 1.47
CA PHE A 166 -0.57 9.78 2.84
C PHE A 166 0.95 9.54 2.93
N ILE A 167 1.46 9.45 4.15
CA ILE A 167 2.86 9.08 4.42
C ILE A 167 2.89 7.62 4.86
N TYR A 168 3.64 6.80 4.13
CA TYR A 168 3.88 5.42 4.51
C TYR A 168 4.98 5.34 5.56
N VAL A 169 4.61 5.09 6.82
CA VAL A 169 5.53 4.96 7.94
C VAL A 169 6.00 3.51 8.03
N VAL A 170 7.30 3.30 7.79
CA VAL A 170 7.91 1.98 7.87
C VAL A 170 8.25 1.67 9.32
N SER A 171 7.61 0.66 9.90
CA SER A 171 7.76 0.29 11.33
C SER A 171 9.14 -0.24 11.69
N SER A 172 9.92 -0.67 10.71
CA SER A 172 11.26 -1.22 10.93
C SER A 172 12.12 -1.17 9.69
N LEU A 173 13.43 -1.08 9.86
CA LEU A 173 14.39 -1.20 8.77
C LEU A 173 14.48 -2.68 8.31
N GLY A 174 14.46 -2.91 6.99
CA GLY A 174 14.58 -4.23 6.36
C GLY A 174 13.44 -4.53 5.40
N VAL A 175 13.19 -5.83 5.15
CA VAL A 175 12.17 -6.32 4.23
C VAL A 175 10.83 -6.59 4.94
N THR A 176 9.74 -6.66 4.19
CA THR A 176 8.41 -7.07 4.68
C THR A 176 8.45 -8.45 5.33
N GLY A 177 7.65 -8.67 6.35
CA GLY A 177 7.51 -9.97 7.01
C GLY A 177 6.92 -9.86 8.40
N VAL A 178 6.37 -10.97 8.90
CA VAL A 178 5.81 -11.09 10.25
C VAL A 178 6.91 -10.89 11.28
N ARG A 179 6.69 -10.05 12.26
CA ARG A 179 7.61 -9.80 13.37
C ARG A 179 6.88 -9.90 14.71
N SER A 180 7.54 -10.54 15.68
CA SER A 180 7.00 -10.70 17.03
C SER A 180 7.07 -9.41 17.87
N GLU A 181 7.93 -8.44 17.50
CA GLU A 181 8.09 -7.18 18.23
C GLU A 181 8.42 -6.04 17.26
N ILE A 182 7.74 -4.90 17.41
CA ILE A 182 8.08 -3.64 16.75
C ILE A 182 8.94 -2.85 17.73
N LYS A 183 10.26 -2.80 17.48
CA LYS A 183 11.23 -2.12 18.37
C LYS A 183 11.32 -0.61 18.16
N THR A 184 10.74 -0.10 17.07
CA THR A 184 10.76 1.33 16.74
C THR A 184 9.65 2.05 17.53
N ASP A 185 9.99 3.17 18.16
CA ASP A 185 8.98 4.07 18.72
C ASP A 185 8.26 4.81 17.58
N ILE A 186 7.21 4.14 17.07
CA ILE A 186 6.39 4.67 15.98
C ILE A 186 5.63 5.92 16.44
N GLY A 187 5.27 6.01 17.72
CA GLY A 187 4.61 7.17 18.32
C GLY A 187 5.46 8.43 18.16
N ALA A 188 6.71 8.37 18.61
CA ALA A 188 7.65 9.47 18.48
C ALA A 188 7.90 9.86 17.01
N LEU A 189 8.00 8.88 16.11
CA LEU A 189 8.18 9.12 14.68
C LEU A 189 6.98 9.87 14.07
N VAL A 190 5.77 9.44 14.39
CA VAL A 190 4.54 10.10 13.92
C VAL A 190 4.37 11.49 14.51
N GLU A 191 4.74 11.71 15.78
CA GLU A 191 4.75 13.05 16.38
C GLU A 191 5.69 14.01 15.63
N GLN A 192 6.89 13.56 15.26
CA GLN A 192 7.83 14.33 14.43
C GLN A 192 7.23 14.69 13.07
N ILE A 193 6.57 13.74 12.40
CA ILE A 193 5.89 13.97 11.12
C ILE A 193 4.78 15.00 11.30
N ARG A 194 3.91 14.84 12.29
CA ARG A 194 2.78 15.73 12.58
C ARG A 194 3.21 17.15 12.96
N ALA A 195 4.41 17.33 13.49
CA ALA A 195 4.95 18.65 13.78
C ALA A 195 5.16 19.52 12.53
N VAL A 196 5.21 18.92 11.34
CA VAL A 196 5.54 19.62 10.09
C VAL A 196 4.51 19.48 8.98
N THR A 197 3.55 18.54 9.10
CA THR A 197 2.51 18.33 8.09
C THR A 197 1.22 17.76 8.70
N ASP A 198 0.09 17.99 8.01
CA ASP A 198 -1.22 17.41 8.29
C ASP A 198 -1.55 16.21 7.37
N VAL A 199 -0.59 15.77 6.56
CA VAL A 199 -0.75 14.61 5.70
C VAL A 199 -0.91 13.35 6.57
N PRO A 200 -1.96 12.52 6.33
CA PRO A 200 -2.18 11.31 7.12
C PRO A 200 -0.99 10.36 7.09
N CYS A 201 -0.76 9.66 8.20
CA CYS A 201 0.24 8.61 8.30
C CYS A 201 -0.44 7.25 8.28
N ALA A 202 0.09 6.32 7.49
CA ALA A 202 -0.26 4.91 7.52
C ALA A 202 0.98 4.10 7.92
N VAL A 203 0.83 3.24 8.93
CA VAL A 203 1.93 2.38 9.40
C VAL A 203 1.85 1.05 8.67
N GLY A 204 2.95 0.67 8.02
CA GLY A 204 3.11 -0.62 7.36
C GLY A 204 4.32 -1.37 7.81
N PHE A 205 4.47 -2.61 7.36
CA PHE A 205 5.49 -3.61 7.70
C PHE A 205 5.30 -4.26 9.07
N GLY A 206 5.30 -5.60 9.07
CA GLY A 206 5.32 -6.41 10.28
C GLY A 206 4.01 -6.48 11.07
N ILE A 207 2.94 -5.86 10.58
CA ILE A 207 1.61 -5.98 11.18
C ILE A 207 0.94 -7.20 10.57
N SER A 208 0.82 -8.27 11.35
CA SER A 208 0.22 -9.54 10.93
C SER A 208 -1.03 -9.92 11.73
N GLU A 209 -1.22 -9.29 12.88
CA GLU A 209 -2.34 -9.58 13.78
C GLU A 209 -3.08 -8.30 14.19
N PRO A 210 -4.40 -8.36 14.40
CA PRO A 210 -5.19 -7.20 14.83
C PRO A 210 -4.68 -6.58 16.13
N GLU A 211 -4.18 -7.42 17.05
CA GLU A 211 -3.65 -7.03 18.36
C GLU A 211 -2.43 -6.12 18.23
N GLN A 212 -1.52 -6.42 17.29
CA GLN A 212 -0.34 -5.58 17.01
C GLN A 212 -0.73 -4.17 16.56
N GLY A 213 -1.78 -4.06 15.75
CA GLY A 213 -2.32 -2.78 15.36
C GLY A 213 -2.98 -2.01 16.51
N MET A 214 -3.48 -2.72 17.55
CA MET A 214 -4.03 -2.08 18.77
C MET A 214 -2.94 -1.56 19.71
N GLU A 215 -1.81 -2.23 19.80
CA GLU A 215 -0.66 -1.87 20.67
C GLU A 215 0.11 -0.67 20.13
N ILE A 216 0.05 -0.40 18.84
CA ILE A 216 0.57 0.83 18.27
C ILE A 216 -0.34 1.98 18.76
N ASN A 217 0.01 2.53 19.93
CA ASN A 217 -0.75 3.56 20.64
C ASN A 217 -0.68 4.92 19.93
N LEU A 218 -1.12 4.93 18.70
CA LEU A 218 -1.38 6.14 17.95
C LEU A 218 -2.86 6.44 18.15
N ASP A 219 -3.21 7.64 18.56
CA ASP A 219 -4.61 8.13 18.58
C ASP A 219 -5.32 7.93 17.23
N VAL A 220 -4.56 7.58 16.22
CA VAL A 220 -4.96 7.18 14.88
C VAL A 220 -5.60 5.78 14.81
N TYR A 221 -5.37 4.83 15.74
CA TYR A 221 -5.82 3.43 15.62
C TYR A 221 -7.00 3.01 16.51
N LYS A 222 -7.42 3.80 17.50
CA LYS A 222 -8.46 3.39 18.46
C LYS A 222 -9.86 3.12 17.90
N GLY A 223 -10.24 3.70 16.78
CA GLY A 223 -11.60 3.56 16.21
C GLY A 223 -11.78 2.44 15.19
N VAL A 224 -10.72 2.08 14.44
CA VAL A 224 -10.81 1.12 13.33
C VAL A 224 -10.86 -0.33 13.81
N PHE A 225 -10.15 -0.65 14.91
CA PHE A 225 -10.09 -2.03 15.40
C PHE A 225 -11.36 -2.54 16.05
N GLU A 226 -12.17 -1.71 16.71
CA GLU A 226 -13.47 -2.18 17.20
C GLU A 226 -14.43 -2.46 16.05
N HIS A 227 -14.38 -1.67 14.99
CA HIS A 227 -15.18 -1.88 13.79
C HIS A 227 -14.60 -2.97 12.88
N SER A 228 -13.29 -3.15 12.84
CA SER A 228 -12.61 -4.15 12.01
C SER A 228 -12.47 -5.52 12.66
N LYS A 229 -12.67 -5.70 13.97
CA LYS A 229 -12.74 -7.05 14.57
C LYS A 229 -13.79 -7.93 13.92
N GLU A 230 -14.94 -7.36 13.53
CA GLU A 230 -15.95 -8.07 12.75
C GLU A 230 -15.55 -8.21 11.27
N LYS A 231 -14.89 -7.20 10.71
CA LYS A 231 -14.43 -7.18 9.31
C LYS A 231 -13.24 -8.12 9.08
N PHE A 232 -12.27 -8.18 10.01
CA PHE A 232 -11.14 -9.11 9.93
C PHE A 232 -11.52 -10.59 10.06
N LYS A 233 -12.65 -10.92 10.69
CA LYS A 233 -13.20 -12.29 10.68
C LYS A 233 -13.70 -12.74 9.31
N LEU A 234 -14.01 -11.79 8.42
CA LEU A 234 -14.51 -12.05 7.06
C LEU A 234 -13.38 -12.07 6.01
N CYS A 235 -12.28 -11.37 6.24
CA CYS A 235 -11.09 -11.41 5.40
C CYS A 235 -10.07 -12.33 6.05
N GLY A 236 -10.17 -13.64 5.80
CA GLY A 236 -9.15 -14.59 6.25
C GLY A 236 -7.76 -14.13 5.82
N TRP A 237 -6.89 -13.84 6.77
CA TRP A 237 -5.50 -13.46 6.48
C TRP A 237 -4.76 -14.57 5.77
N TYR A 238 -4.14 -14.24 4.66
CA TYR A 238 -3.18 -15.10 3.99
C TYR A 238 -1.85 -15.10 4.77
N THR A 239 -1.83 -15.71 5.96
CA THR A 239 -0.61 -15.85 6.76
C THR A 239 -0.14 -17.29 6.88
N ASP A 240 -0.92 -18.29 6.42
CA ASP A 240 -0.48 -19.68 6.42
C ASP A 240 -0.83 -20.37 5.10
N TYR A 241 0.19 -20.52 4.27
CA TYR A 241 0.16 -21.46 3.17
C TYR A 241 0.35 -22.89 3.71
N GLY A 242 -0.74 -23.47 4.15
CA GLY A 242 -0.73 -24.86 4.53
C GLY A 242 -1.92 -25.26 5.40
N ASN A 243 -3.13 -24.98 5.02
CA ASN A 243 -4.36 -25.73 5.29
C ASN A 243 -5.61 -24.83 5.31
N GLU A 244 -6.47 -25.17 4.36
CA GLU A 244 -7.91 -24.99 4.36
C GLU A 244 -8.48 -23.56 4.38
N LEU A 245 -8.79 -23.09 3.15
CA LEU A 245 -9.94 -22.24 2.90
C LEU A 245 -11.21 -23.00 3.36
N SER A 246 -11.69 -22.75 4.57
CA SER A 246 -13.08 -22.99 4.92
C SER A 246 -13.84 -21.68 4.78
N ILE A 247 -14.58 -21.57 3.69
CA ILE A 247 -15.61 -20.56 3.45
C ILE A 247 -16.80 -20.85 4.39
#